data_4c10c6d7afefc9e2344ae4aa7f98684a
#
_entry.id   4c10c6d7afefc9e2344ae4aa7f98684a
#
_cell.length_a   1.000
_cell.length_b   1.000
_cell.length_c   1.000
_cell.angle_alpha   90.00
_cell.angle_beta   90.00
_cell.angle_gamma   90.00
#
_symmetry.space_group_name_H-M   'P 1'
#
loop_
_entity.id
_entity.type
_entity.pdbx_description
1 polymer ?
#
loop_
_entity_poly.entity_id
_entity_poly.type
_entity_poly.pdbx_seq_one_letter_code
_entity_poly.pdbx_strand_id
1 'polypeptide(L)'
;MYSMKNCTPFENGKRYYPLSQHYRERFGEKVYKVSVSVAESCPNREGHNGMNVCIFCDEWGSAAYHKFNDLPILKQIQINREAIRKRYKAEKFLIYFQAYTNTFGHFRDLETLYYKALKEKDVVGLVVGTRPDCLPKRILQKFAELS
;
A
#
# COMPACT_ATOMS: atom_id res chain seq x y z
N MET A 1 -17.33 2.60 -14.59
CA MET A 1 -18.53 2.63 -13.71
C MET A 1 -18.63 1.28 -13.02
N TYR A 2 -18.17 1.17 -11.77
CA TYR A 2 -18.14 -0.10 -11.04
C TYR A 2 -19.55 -0.44 -10.59
N SER A 3 -20.12 -1.51 -11.14
CA SER A 3 -21.33 -2.12 -10.59
C SER A 3 -20.96 -2.76 -9.26
N MET A 4 -21.33 -2.12 -8.15
CA MET A 4 -21.39 -2.81 -6.87
C MET A 4 -22.51 -3.87 -7.02
N LYS A 5 -22.14 -5.13 -7.29
CA LYS A 5 -23.03 -6.25 -7.03
C LYS A 5 -23.43 -6.15 -5.57
N ASN A 6 -24.72 -6.15 -5.27
CA ASN A 6 -25.27 -6.14 -3.92
C ASN A 6 -24.72 -7.35 -3.15
N CYS A 7 -23.52 -7.19 -2.55
CA CYS A 7 -23.00 -8.17 -1.62
C CYS A 7 -23.71 -7.96 -0.29
N THR A 8 -24.67 -8.82 0.01
CA THR A 8 -25.19 -8.90 1.36
C THR A 8 -24.08 -9.42 2.27
N PRO A 9 -23.70 -8.70 3.34
CA PRO A 9 -22.55 -9.03 4.19
C PRO A 9 -22.62 -10.41 4.87
N PHE A 10 -23.71 -11.15 4.70
CA PHE A 10 -24.05 -12.33 5.50
C PHE A 10 -24.21 -13.62 4.68
N GLU A 11 -23.98 -13.61 3.37
CA GLU A 11 -24.21 -14.77 2.50
C GLU A 11 -23.39 -16.03 2.86
N ASN A 12 -22.34 -15.90 3.68
CA ASN A 12 -21.50 -17.03 4.09
C ASN A 12 -21.52 -17.30 5.60
N GLY A 13 -22.56 -16.90 6.31
CA GLY A 13 -22.67 -17.04 7.78
C GLY A 13 -21.68 -16.18 8.58
N LYS A 14 -20.95 -15.28 7.93
CA LYS A 14 -20.02 -14.36 8.58
C LYS A 14 -20.69 -13.02 8.85
N ARG A 15 -20.44 -12.45 10.02
CA ARG A 15 -20.98 -11.14 10.41
C ARG A 15 -20.24 -9.95 9.77
N TYR A 16 -19.36 -10.18 8.80
CA TYR A 16 -18.58 -9.17 8.09
C TYR A 16 -18.24 -9.66 6.67
N TYR A 17 -17.94 -8.73 5.79
CA TYR A 17 -17.44 -9.03 4.45
C TYR A 17 -15.91 -9.18 4.48
N PRO A 18 -15.37 -10.41 4.35
CA PRO A 18 -13.93 -10.63 4.42
C PRO A 18 -13.20 -9.99 3.24
N LEU A 19 -12.09 -9.30 3.50
CA LEU A 19 -11.23 -8.73 2.46
C LEU A 19 -10.73 -9.80 1.47
N SER A 20 -10.48 -11.01 1.96
CA SER A 20 -10.09 -12.15 1.12
C SER A 20 -11.19 -12.56 0.13
N GLN A 21 -12.46 -12.42 0.50
CA GLN A 21 -13.59 -12.65 -0.40
C GLN A 21 -13.66 -11.56 -1.45
N HIS A 22 -13.58 -10.28 -1.04
CA HIS A 22 -13.52 -9.15 -1.96
C HIS A 22 -12.43 -9.32 -3.03
N TYR A 23 -11.23 -9.72 -2.62
CA TYR A 23 -10.12 -9.92 -3.56
C TYR A 23 -10.38 -11.07 -4.54
N ARG A 24 -10.95 -12.18 -4.07
CA ARG A 24 -11.32 -13.29 -4.98
C ARG A 24 -12.38 -12.88 -5.99
N GLU A 25 -13.39 -12.15 -5.57
CA GLU A 25 -14.46 -11.67 -6.45
C GLU A 25 -13.92 -10.66 -7.47
N ARG A 26 -12.99 -9.79 -7.07
CA ARG A 26 -12.44 -8.75 -7.93
C ARG A 26 -11.35 -9.25 -8.87
N PHE A 27 -10.47 -10.13 -8.41
CA PHE A 27 -9.27 -10.55 -9.13
C PHE A 27 -9.27 -12.01 -9.57
N GLY A 28 -10.29 -12.78 -9.19
CA GLY A 28 -10.43 -14.20 -9.51
C GLY A 28 -9.54 -15.13 -8.67
N GLU A 29 -8.59 -14.58 -7.92
CA GLU A 29 -7.55 -15.33 -7.21
C GLU A 29 -7.26 -14.75 -5.83
N LYS A 30 -6.41 -15.47 -5.09
CA LYS A 30 -5.90 -15.03 -3.81
C LYS A 30 -4.89 -13.89 -4.00
N VAL A 31 -5.17 -12.75 -3.40
CA VAL A 31 -4.30 -11.57 -3.43
C VAL A 31 -3.74 -11.27 -2.06
N TYR A 32 -2.44 -10.97 -1.98
CA TYR A 32 -1.77 -10.58 -0.75
C TYR A 32 -1.04 -9.25 -0.90
N LYS A 33 -0.92 -8.52 0.22
CA LYS A 33 -0.12 -7.31 0.27
C LYS A 33 1.36 -7.64 0.40
N VAL A 34 2.17 -6.97 -0.40
CA VAL A 34 3.64 -6.93 -0.34
C VAL A 34 4.03 -5.56 0.16
N SER A 35 4.46 -5.46 1.40
CA SER A 35 4.87 -4.19 1.98
C SER A 35 6.22 -3.75 1.48
N VAL A 36 6.34 -2.45 1.18
CA VAL A 36 7.59 -1.77 0.81
C VAL A 36 7.72 -0.46 1.57
N SER A 37 8.93 -0.03 1.86
CA SER A 37 9.22 1.21 2.56
C SER A 37 10.11 2.09 1.67
N VAL A 38 9.61 3.26 1.31
CA VAL A 38 10.29 4.21 0.42
C VAL A 38 10.15 5.67 0.87
N ALA A 39 9.15 5.98 1.70
CA ALA A 39 9.05 7.29 2.33
C ALA A 39 10.01 7.40 3.51
N GLU A 40 10.60 8.57 3.68
CA GLU A 40 11.64 8.79 4.69
C GLU A 40 11.11 9.58 5.90
N SER A 41 9.97 10.25 5.76
CA SER A 41 9.43 11.08 6.81
C SER A 41 7.91 11.28 6.72
N CYS A 42 7.37 12.04 7.66
CA CYS A 42 5.97 12.47 7.68
C CYS A 42 5.87 13.85 8.35
N PRO A 43 4.75 14.59 8.15
CA PRO A 43 4.57 15.93 8.73
C PRO A 43 4.79 15.99 10.23
N ASN A 44 4.36 14.96 10.98
CA ASN A 44 4.54 14.92 12.43
C ASN A 44 6.02 14.84 12.82
N ARG A 45 6.82 14.05 12.14
CA ARG A 45 8.26 13.91 12.44
C ARG A 45 9.03 15.18 12.10
N GLU A 46 8.57 15.91 11.11
CA GLU A 46 9.19 17.18 10.72
C GLU A 46 8.62 18.40 11.48
N GLY A 47 7.75 18.15 12.44
CA GLY A 47 7.20 19.22 13.30
C GLY A 47 6.29 20.20 12.55
N HIS A 48 5.72 19.82 11.40
CA HIS A 48 4.78 20.67 10.67
C HIS A 48 3.59 21.06 11.53
N ASN A 49 3.25 22.35 11.52
CA ASN A 49 2.17 22.94 12.33
C ASN A 49 2.29 22.66 13.85
N GLY A 50 3.52 22.53 14.37
CA GLY A 50 3.76 22.25 15.79
C GLY A 50 3.39 20.82 16.23
N MET A 51 3.16 19.90 15.30
CA MET A 51 2.85 18.51 15.61
C MET A 51 4.09 17.78 16.13
N ASN A 52 3.87 16.90 17.09
CA ASN A 52 4.91 15.99 17.60
C ASN A 52 4.81 14.61 16.94
N VAL A 53 5.86 13.81 17.09
CA VAL A 53 5.85 12.40 16.66
C VAL A 53 4.68 11.67 17.32
N CYS A 54 3.98 10.86 16.56
CA CYS A 54 2.85 10.07 17.07
C CYS A 54 3.34 9.10 18.15
N ILE A 55 2.63 9.03 19.28
CA ILE A 55 3.01 8.17 20.43
C ILE A 55 3.02 6.67 20.13
N PHE A 56 2.38 6.25 19.05
CA PHE A 56 2.31 4.86 18.57
C PHE A 56 3.28 4.57 17.41
N CYS A 57 4.10 5.56 17.00
CA CYS A 57 5.01 5.41 15.88
C CYS A 57 6.42 5.07 16.38
N ASP A 58 6.97 3.96 15.93
CA ASP A 58 8.35 3.58 16.20
C ASP A 58 9.37 4.44 15.40
N GLU A 59 10.64 4.20 15.60
CA GLU A 59 11.71 4.92 14.91
C GLU A 59 11.72 4.72 13.38
N TRP A 60 11.11 3.62 12.90
CA TRP A 60 11.04 3.24 11.49
C TRP A 60 9.73 3.65 10.80
N GLY A 61 8.91 4.48 11.45
CA GLY A 61 7.64 4.93 10.86
C GLY A 61 6.62 3.80 10.69
N SER A 62 6.69 2.77 11.55
CA SER A 62 5.88 1.56 11.49
C SER A 62 6.10 0.73 10.21
N ALA A 63 7.34 0.68 9.73
CA ALA A 63 7.72 -0.14 8.59
C ALA A 63 7.57 -1.63 8.89
N ALA A 64 6.91 -2.37 8.00
CA ALA A 64 6.71 -3.81 8.16
C ALA A 64 8.03 -4.62 8.08
N TYR A 65 8.99 -4.14 7.29
CA TYR A 65 10.28 -4.80 7.04
C TYR A 65 11.42 -3.79 6.98
N HIS A 66 11.74 -3.17 8.11
CA HIS A 66 12.79 -2.16 8.22
C HIS A 66 14.19 -2.64 7.75
N LYS A 67 14.48 -3.94 7.83
CA LYS A 67 15.76 -4.53 7.40
C LYS A 67 16.08 -4.35 5.91
N PHE A 68 15.09 -3.98 5.10
CA PHE A 68 15.24 -3.87 3.65
C PHE A 68 14.97 -2.45 3.13
N ASN A 69 14.81 -1.46 4.02
CA ASN A 69 14.48 -0.10 3.63
C ASN A 69 15.53 0.55 2.72
N ASP A 70 16.81 0.17 2.88
CA ASP A 70 17.92 0.68 2.06
C ASP A 70 17.99 0.05 0.67
N LEU A 71 17.19 -0.97 0.40
CA LEU A 71 17.17 -1.62 -0.90
C LEU A 71 16.29 -0.87 -1.91
N PRO A 72 16.68 -0.87 -3.20
CA PRO A 72 15.80 -0.38 -4.25
C PRO A 72 14.42 -1.06 -4.21
N ILE A 73 13.36 -0.30 -4.52
CA ILE A 73 11.97 -0.78 -4.40
C ILE A 73 11.72 -2.13 -5.11
N LEU A 74 12.25 -2.31 -6.30
CA LEU A 74 12.05 -3.58 -7.05
C LEU A 74 12.66 -4.77 -6.31
N LYS A 75 13.77 -4.55 -5.59
CA LYS A 75 14.39 -5.59 -4.77
C LYS A 75 13.57 -5.90 -3.53
N GLN A 76 13.02 -4.86 -2.87
CA GLN A 76 12.08 -5.05 -1.75
C GLN A 76 10.86 -5.85 -2.21
N ILE A 77 10.26 -5.48 -3.35
CA ILE A 77 9.11 -6.19 -3.92
C ILE A 77 9.47 -7.65 -4.18
N GLN A 78 10.59 -7.93 -4.84
CA GLN A 78 11.03 -9.29 -5.16
C GLN A 78 11.14 -10.15 -3.91
N ILE A 79 11.92 -9.72 -2.93
CA ILE A 79 12.18 -10.49 -1.69
C ILE A 79 10.88 -10.76 -0.94
N ASN A 80 10.08 -9.73 -0.71
CA ASN A 80 8.86 -9.84 0.08
C ASN A 80 7.77 -10.64 -0.66
N ARG A 81 7.67 -10.50 -1.99
CA ARG A 81 6.77 -11.27 -2.84
C ARG A 81 7.09 -12.77 -2.79
N GLU A 82 8.35 -13.14 -2.90
CA GLU A 82 8.79 -14.54 -2.83
C GLU A 82 8.47 -15.16 -1.46
N ALA A 83 8.73 -14.44 -0.37
CA ALA A 83 8.40 -14.89 0.98
C ALA A 83 6.88 -15.12 1.15
N ILE A 84 6.05 -14.19 0.65
CA ILE A 84 4.58 -14.29 0.71
C ILE A 84 4.08 -15.42 -0.18
N ARG A 85 4.61 -15.56 -1.40
CA ARG A 85 4.27 -16.65 -2.31
C ARG A 85 4.55 -18.01 -1.67
N LYS A 86 5.73 -18.16 -1.09
CA LYS A 86 6.12 -19.41 -0.40
C LYS A 86 5.19 -19.75 0.77
N ARG A 87 4.85 -18.74 1.60
CA ARG A 87 4.07 -18.93 2.83
C ARG A 87 2.58 -19.12 2.57
N TYR A 88 1.99 -18.32 1.68
CA TYR A 88 0.54 -18.20 1.51
C TYR A 88 0.02 -18.75 0.20
N LYS A 89 0.90 -19.19 -0.70
CA LYS A 89 0.54 -19.66 -2.05
C LYS A 89 -0.31 -18.61 -2.81
N ALA A 90 0.11 -17.36 -2.73
CA ALA A 90 -0.52 -16.24 -3.44
C ALA A 90 0.16 -16.03 -4.79
N GLU A 91 -0.64 -15.74 -5.82
CA GLU A 91 -0.15 -15.49 -7.18
C GLU A 91 -0.35 -14.06 -7.65
N LYS A 92 -1.23 -13.30 -6.97
CA LYS A 92 -1.44 -11.87 -7.24
C LYS A 92 -1.14 -11.02 -6.01
N PHE A 93 -0.63 -9.82 -6.24
CA PHE A 93 -0.10 -8.98 -5.18
C PHE A 93 -0.58 -7.54 -5.30
N LEU A 94 -0.81 -6.93 -4.14
CA LEU A 94 -0.94 -5.48 -3.97
C LEU A 94 0.34 -4.95 -3.35
N ILE A 95 0.98 -3.97 -3.95
CA ILE A 95 2.15 -3.35 -3.35
C ILE A 95 1.70 -2.31 -2.33
N TYR A 96 2.10 -2.50 -1.09
CA TYR A 96 1.71 -1.66 0.04
C TYR A 96 2.87 -0.76 0.48
N PHE A 97 2.75 0.51 0.15
CA PHE A 97 3.65 1.58 0.59
C PHE A 97 3.28 1.95 2.02
N GLN A 98 4.02 1.47 3.01
CA GLN A 98 3.61 1.55 4.41
C GLN A 98 4.47 2.47 5.20
N ALA A 99 5.67 2.55 5.35
CA ALA A 99 6.36 3.44 6.27
C ALA A 99 6.00 4.91 6.05
N TYR A 100 5.84 5.66 7.12
CA TYR A 100 5.62 7.10 7.12
C TYR A 100 4.38 7.57 6.34
N THR A 101 4.50 8.72 5.66
CA THR A 101 3.42 9.31 4.85
C THR A 101 3.84 9.34 3.38
N ASN A 102 3.35 8.40 2.60
CA ASN A 102 3.83 8.13 1.24
C ASN A 102 3.34 9.13 0.16
N THR A 103 2.79 10.25 0.55
CA THR A 103 2.46 11.38 -0.34
C THR A 103 3.09 12.68 0.14
N PHE A 104 3.89 12.61 1.21
CA PHE A 104 4.62 13.73 1.78
C PHE A 104 6.02 13.83 1.17
N GLY A 105 6.51 15.04 0.94
CA GLY A 105 7.82 15.28 0.33
C GLY A 105 7.78 15.36 -1.20
N HIS A 106 8.78 14.81 -1.87
CA HIS A 106 8.92 14.87 -3.34
C HIS A 106 8.02 13.85 -4.04
N PHE A 107 6.75 14.21 -4.21
CA PHE A 107 5.75 13.31 -4.81
C PHE A 107 6.13 12.76 -6.20
N ARG A 108 6.88 13.50 -7.02
CA ARG A 108 7.33 13.00 -8.34
C ARG A 108 8.21 11.76 -8.23
N ASP A 109 9.05 11.68 -7.20
CA ASP A 109 9.89 10.53 -6.98
C ASP A 109 9.05 9.32 -6.53
N LEU A 110 8.10 9.56 -5.62
CA LEU A 110 7.13 8.55 -5.19
C LEU A 110 6.24 8.07 -6.35
N GLU A 111 5.75 8.98 -7.19
CA GLU A 111 4.98 8.65 -8.39
C GLU A 111 5.76 7.70 -9.33
N THR A 112 7.05 7.98 -9.55
CA THR A 112 7.93 7.10 -10.33
C THR A 112 8.02 5.70 -9.73
N LEU A 113 8.08 5.59 -8.40
CA LEU A 113 8.11 4.31 -7.70
C LEU A 113 6.77 3.56 -7.80
N TYR A 114 5.64 4.27 -7.80
CA TYR A 114 4.32 3.68 -8.02
C TYR A 114 4.20 3.06 -9.41
N TYR A 115 4.63 3.79 -10.45
CA TYR A 115 4.66 3.25 -11.81
C TYR A 115 5.58 2.03 -11.95
N LYS A 116 6.77 2.06 -11.32
CA LYS A 116 7.67 0.90 -11.31
C LYS A 116 7.02 -0.30 -10.65
N ALA A 117 6.35 -0.12 -9.51
CA ALA A 117 5.67 -1.19 -8.80
C ALA A 117 4.52 -1.80 -9.60
N LEU A 118 3.71 -0.96 -10.30
CA LEU A 118 2.59 -1.43 -11.12
C LEU A 118 3.03 -2.21 -12.36
N LYS A 119 4.25 -2.00 -12.85
CA LYS A 119 4.80 -2.74 -14.01
C LYS A 119 5.31 -4.14 -13.64
N GLU A 120 5.42 -4.43 -12.34
CA GLU A 120 5.86 -5.75 -11.89
C GLU A 120 4.83 -6.83 -12.23
N LYS A 121 5.31 -7.98 -12.68
CA LYS A 121 4.47 -9.13 -12.96
C LYS A 121 3.66 -9.53 -11.71
N ASP A 122 2.42 -9.91 -11.92
CA ASP A 122 1.49 -10.37 -10.88
C ASP A 122 1.04 -9.28 -9.87
N VAL A 123 1.40 -8.01 -10.10
CA VAL A 123 0.89 -6.87 -9.33
C VAL A 123 -0.44 -6.40 -9.90
N VAL A 124 -1.47 -6.36 -9.07
CA VAL A 124 -2.85 -6.01 -9.45
C VAL A 124 -3.30 -4.65 -8.90
N GLY A 125 -2.44 -3.95 -8.20
CA GLY A 125 -2.72 -2.61 -7.69
C GLY A 125 -1.79 -2.16 -6.57
N LEU A 126 -2.08 -0.97 -6.06
CA LEU A 126 -1.33 -0.33 -4.98
C LEU A 126 -2.21 -0.11 -3.75
N VAL A 127 -1.58 -0.10 -2.60
CA VAL A 127 -2.12 0.41 -1.34
C VAL A 127 -1.12 1.43 -0.80
N VAL A 128 -1.56 2.65 -0.56
CA VAL A 128 -0.68 3.76 -0.17
C VAL A 128 -1.07 4.27 1.21
N GLY A 129 -0.18 4.09 2.17
CA GLY A 129 -0.32 4.66 3.52
C GLY A 129 -0.05 6.16 3.50
N THR A 130 -1.06 6.96 3.83
CA THR A 130 -0.94 8.42 3.81
C THR A 130 -1.92 9.09 4.79
N ARG A 131 -1.88 10.41 4.85
CA ARG A 131 -2.73 11.26 5.68
C ARG A 131 -3.64 12.12 4.79
N PRO A 132 -4.85 12.46 5.24
CA PRO A 132 -5.77 13.31 4.47
C PRO A 132 -5.20 14.69 4.13
N ASP A 133 -4.45 15.29 5.03
CA ASP A 133 -3.80 16.60 4.85
C ASP A 133 -2.60 16.56 3.88
N CYS A 134 -2.13 15.37 3.51
CA CYS A 134 -1.09 15.13 2.51
C CYS A 134 -1.64 14.66 1.15
N LEU A 135 -2.94 14.84 0.91
CA LEU A 135 -3.64 14.46 -0.33
C LEU A 135 -4.25 15.67 -1.06
N PRO A 136 -3.43 16.61 -1.55
CA PRO A 136 -3.95 17.71 -2.37
C PRO A 136 -4.57 17.16 -3.66
N LYS A 137 -5.50 17.92 -4.26
CA LYS A 137 -6.27 17.55 -5.45
C LYS A 137 -5.41 16.97 -6.59
N ARG A 138 -4.22 17.54 -6.82
CA ARG A 138 -3.27 17.07 -7.84
C ARG A 138 -2.82 15.61 -7.63
N ILE A 139 -2.62 15.20 -6.36
CA ILE A 139 -2.21 13.82 -6.03
C ILE A 139 -3.39 12.86 -6.21
N LEU A 140 -4.59 13.28 -5.80
CA LEU A 140 -5.80 12.48 -6.03
C LEU A 140 -6.06 12.26 -7.53
N GLN A 141 -5.84 13.29 -8.36
CA GLN A 141 -5.93 13.15 -9.81
C GLN A 141 -4.92 12.12 -10.35
N LYS A 142 -3.68 12.16 -9.86
CA LYS A 142 -2.65 11.17 -10.24
C LYS A 142 -3.02 9.74 -9.82
N PHE A 143 -3.59 9.55 -8.64
CA PHE A 143 -4.09 8.23 -8.25
C PHE A 143 -5.25 7.75 -9.12
N ALA A 144 -6.11 8.64 -9.56
CA ALA A 144 -7.18 8.29 -10.51
C ALA A 144 -6.63 7.89 -11.90
N GLU A 145 -5.51 8.47 -12.33
CA GLU A 145 -4.83 8.09 -13.58
C GLU A 145 -4.13 6.71 -13.47
N LEU A 146 -3.78 6.26 -12.25
CA LEU A 146 -3.15 4.97 -11.99
C LEU A 146 -4.15 3.82 -11.83
N SER A 147 -5.44 4.10 -11.70
CA SER A 147 -6.51 3.13 -11.49
C SER A 147 -7.24 2.84 -12.78
#